data_d9a16ba3eaa60b4d4127397123f6a22a
#
_entry.id   d9a16ba3eaa60b4d4127397123f6a22a
#
_cell.length_a   1.000
_cell.length_b   1.000
_cell.length_c   1.000
_cell.angle_alpha   90.00
_cell.angle_beta   90.00
_cell.angle_gamma   90.00
#
_symmetry.space_group_name_H-M   'P 1'
#
loop_
_entity.id
_entity.type
_entity.pdbx_description
1 polymer ?
#
loop_
_entity_poly.entity_id
_entity_poly.type
_entity_poly.pdbx_seq_one_letter_code
_entity_poly.pdbx_strand_id
1 'polypeptide(L)'
;MKKTLLSMILLLITFAVFAQENDIQNFWIEIEKLIETASTTELELETRLSEGASFYKHSCEKCDIFDLYLFSSVGKTKYFCIKQQNIWQIKKTAIYYNVPYNLDNKSTSETEYFQYNGELFLYNLENNKLEKSELNHLSAVVDVKNIDFLIDLLSRYL
;
A
#
# COMPACT_ATOMS: atom_id res chain seq x y z
N MET A 1 -3.95 27.45 13.42
CA MET A 1 -2.58 27.24 12.97
C MET A 1 -2.24 25.78 12.63
N LYS A 2 -2.63 24.75 13.41
CA LYS A 2 -2.36 23.33 13.06
C LYS A 2 -3.04 22.84 11.76
N LYS A 3 -4.26 23.33 11.46
CA LYS A 3 -5.00 22.92 10.25
C LYS A 3 -4.39 23.42 8.93
N THR A 4 -3.76 24.60 8.96
CA THR A 4 -3.07 25.16 7.79
C THR A 4 -1.75 24.48 7.47
N LEU A 5 -1.04 23.99 8.49
CA LEU A 5 0.20 23.25 8.30
C LEU A 5 -0.03 21.89 7.64
N LEU A 6 -1.06 21.16 8.08
CA LEU A 6 -1.45 19.88 7.52
C LEU A 6 -1.91 20.01 6.04
N SER A 7 -2.61 21.11 5.73
CA SER A 7 -3.03 21.42 4.35
C SER A 7 -1.84 21.71 3.44
N MET A 8 -0.80 22.39 3.94
CA MET A 8 0.44 22.65 3.19
C MET A 8 1.25 21.37 2.96
N ILE A 9 1.34 20.48 3.92
CA ILE A 9 2.05 19.20 3.78
C ILE A 9 1.36 18.32 2.73
N LEU A 10 0.04 18.23 2.74
CA LEU A 10 -0.69 17.46 1.73
C LEU A 10 -0.60 18.09 0.32
N LEU A 11 -0.53 19.42 0.23
CA LEU A 11 -0.34 20.12 -1.06
C LEU A 11 1.09 19.95 -1.60
N LEU A 12 2.09 19.90 -0.73
CA LEU A 12 3.48 19.61 -1.10
C LEU A 12 3.64 18.18 -1.61
N ILE A 13 2.89 17.22 -1.06
CA ILE A 13 2.87 15.83 -1.53
C ILE A 13 2.29 15.73 -2.96
N THR A 14 1.35 16.60 -3.36
CA THR A 14 0.78 16.61 -4.71
C THR A 14 1.68 17.28 -5.75
N PHE A 15 2.68 18.06 -5.33
CA PHE A 15 3.58 18.78 -6.24
C PHE A 15 5.04 18.29 -6.20
N ALA A 16 5.41 17.48 -5.24
CA ALA A 16 6.73 16.86 -5.22
C ALA A 16 6.78 15.74 -6.28
N VAL A 17 6.98 16.12 -7.51
CA VAL A 17 7.60 15.26 -8.51
C VAL A 17 8.98 14.96 -7.94
N PHE A 18 9.07 13.86 -7.26
CA PHE A 18 10.20 13.08 -6.83
C PHE A 18 11.59 13.67 -7.14
N ALA A 19 12.21 14.26 -6.18
CA ALA A 19 13.58 14.70 -6.22
C ALA A 19 14.30 14.32 -4.93
N GLN A 20 14.45 13.04 -4.61
CA GLN A 20 15.56 12.47 -3.84
C GLN A 20 15.23 11.09 -3.28
N GLU A 21 16.23 10.23 -3.15
CA GLU A 21 16.20 8.81 -2.79
C GLU A 21 15.47 8.46 -1.46
N ASN A 22 15.26 9.45 -0.61
CA ASN A 22 14.56 9.30 0.66
C ASN A 22 13.04 9.59 0.60
N ASP A 23 12.52 10.07 -0.52
CA ASP A 23 11.18 10.67 -0.53
C ASP A 23 10.06 9.64 -0.45
N ILE A 24 10.16 8.51 -1.15
CA ILE A 24 9.11 7.50 -1.10
C ILE A 24 9.02 6.80 0.27
N GLN A 25 10.16 6.55 0.90
CA GLN A 25 10.17 5.92 2.23
C GLN A 25 9.66 6.91 3.28
N ASN A 26 10.09 8.17 3.22
CA ASN A 26 9.61 9.22 4.11
C ASN A 26 8.12 9.48 3.91
N PHE A 27 7.63 9.47 2.68
CA PHE A 27 6.19 9.55 2.40
C PHE A 27 5.42 8.46 3.16
N TRP A 28 5.86 7.20 3.08
CA TRP A 28 5.16 6.11 3.76
C TRP A 28 5.27 6.17 5.28
N ILE A 29 6.40 6.66 5.82
CA ILE A 29 6.54 6.92 7.26
C ILE A 29 5.53 7.98 7.73
N GLU A 30 5.34 9.06 6.98
CA GLU A 30 4.35 10.09 7.31
C GLU A 30 2.91 9.55 7.21
N ILE A 31 2.62 8.71 6.22
CA ILE A 31 1.31 8.05 6.11
C ILE A 31 1.06 7.12 7.31
N GLU A 32 2.04 6.35 7.72
CA GLU A 32 1.94 5.47 8.90
C GLU A 32 1.65 6.26 10.18
N LYS A 33 2.26 7.43 10.36
CA LYS A 33 1.95 8.34 11.48
C LYS A 33 0.53 8.90 11.44
N LEU A 34 -0.02 9.15 10.25
CA LEU A 34 -1.40 9.63 10.12
C LEU A 34 -2.41 8.60 10.62
N ILE A 35 -2.13 7.31 10.45
CA ILE A 35 -3.02 6.24 10.91
C ILE A 35 -3.15 6.22 12.43
N GLU A 36 -2.12 6.60 13.19
CA GLU A 36 -2.16 6.63 14.66
C GLU A 36 -3.28 7.54 15.19
N THR A 37 -3.71 8.51 14.37
CA THR A 37 -4.77 9.48 14.72
C THR A 37 -6.04 9.33 13.91
N ALA A 38 -6.07 8.39 12.96
CA ALA A 38 -7.20 8.16 12.07
C ALA A 38 -8.29 7.31 12.74
N SER A 39 -9.52 7.47 12.28
CA SER A 39 -10.59 6.54 12.60
C SER A 39 -10.41 5.26 11.81
N THR A 40 -10.27 4.14 12.48
CA THR A 40 -10.05 2.82 11.87
C THR A 40 -11.33 2.00 11.91
N THR A 41 -11.69 1.42 10.77
CA THR A 41 -12.81 0.50 10.61
C THR A 41 -12.29 -0.81 10.02
N GLU A 42 -12.59 -1.92 10.67
CA GLU A 42 -12.38 -3.24 10.09
C GLU A 42 -13.48 -3.52 9.07
N LEU A 43 -13.09 -4.01 7.90
CA LEU A 43 -13.98 -4.29 6.79
C LEU A 43 -14.03 -5.80 6.51
N GLU A 44 -15.21 -6.30 6.18
CA GLU A 44 -15.37 -7.67 5.72
C GLU A 44 -15.00 -7.76 4.23
N LEU A 45 -14.22 -8.77 3.87
CA LEU A 45 -13.92 -9.07 2.47
C LEU A 45 -15.04 -9.92 1.86
N GLU A 46 -15.63 -9.43 0.79
CA GLU A 46 -16.68 -10.14 0.04
C GLU A 46 -16.14 -11.34 -0.76
N THR A 47 -14.80 -11.45 -0.88
CA THR A 47 -14.16 -12.49 -1.67
C THR A 47 -13.11 -13.25 -0.86
N ARG A 48 -12.96 -14.54 -1.15
CA ARG A 48 -11.88 -15.36 -0.57
C ARG A 48 -10.59 -15.09 -1.36
N LEU A 49 -9.71 -14.27 -0.79
CA LEU A 49 -8.41 -13.92 -1.38
C LEU A 49 -7.26 -14.80 -0.92
N SER A 50 -7.43 -15.50 0.21
CA SER A 50 -6.35 -16.26 0.87
C SER A 50 -6.93 -17.24 1.90
N GLU A 51 -6.06 -17.99 2.56
CA GLU A 51 -6.42 -18.84 3.71
C GLU A 51 -6.87 -18.01 4.92
N GLY A 52 -6.49 -16.73 4.99
CA GLY A 52 -6.93 -15.76 5.98
C GLY A 52 -6.63 -14.34 5.50
N ALA A 53 -7.50 -13.41 5.87
CA ALA A 53 -7.35 -12.00 5.50
C ALA A 53 -7.81 -11.09 6.64
N SER A 54 -7.19 -9.90 6.74
CA SER A 54 -7.68 -8.79 7.55
C SER A 54 -7.66 -7.53 6.70
N PHE A 55 -8.72 -6.75 6.76
CA PHE A 55 -8.88 -5.57 5.92
C PHE A 55 -9.37 -4.39 6.76
N TYR A 56 -8.64 -3.29 6.72
CA TYR A 56 -8.92 -2.08 7.49
C TYR A 56 -8.98 -0.87 6.59
N LYS A 57 -9.91 0.03 6.90
CA LYS A 57 -9.99 1.37 6.33
C LYS A 57 -9.67 2.38 7.43
N HIS A 58 -8.75 3.29 7.14
CA HIS A 58 -8.41 4.42 7.99
C HIS A 58 -8.88 5.70 7.30
N SER A 59 -9.85 6.35 7.89
CA SER A 59 -10.43 7.55 7.31
C SER A 59 -9.78 8.80 7.89
N CYS A 60 -9.21 9.60 7.02
CA CYS A 60 -8.63 10.91 7.28
C CYS A 60 -9.49 12.00 6.65
N GLU A 61 -9.29 13.28 7.02
CA GLU A 61 -10.07 14.40 6.47
C GLU A 61 -9.98 14.52 4.92
N LYS A 62 -8.92 14.00 4.28
CA LYS A 62 -8.63 14.22 2.86
C LYS A 62 -8.19 12.99 2.08
N CYS A 63 -8.13 11.85 2.72
CA CYS A 63 -7.70 10.62 2.09
C CYS A 63 -8.33 9.41 2.75
N ASP A 64 -8.50 8.36 1.97
CA ASP A 64 -8.80 7.03 2.46
C ASP A 64 -7.54 6.18 2.35
N ILE A 65 -7.18 5.52 3.45
CA ILE A 65 -6.04 4.64 3.55
C ILE A 65 -6.57 3.25 3.82
N PHE A 66 -6.04 2.26 3.12
CA PHE A 66 -6.45 0.87 3.22
C PHE A 66 -5.26 -0.01 3.60
N ASP A 67 -5.49 -0.92 4.52
CA ASP A 67 -4.51 -1.87 5.01
C ASP A 67 -5.08 -3.29 4.83
N LEU A 68 -4.62 -3.99 3.80
CA LEU A 68 -5.04 -5.33 3.46
C LEU A 68 -3.94 -6.34 3.76
N TYR A 69 -4.22 -7.28 4.65
CA TYR A 69 -3.34 -8.40 4.98
C TYR A 69 -3.92 -9.68 4.42
N LEU A 70 -3.12 -10.42 3.68
CA LEU A 70 -3.44 -11.74 3.15
C LEU A 70 -2.45 -12.75 3.74
N PHE A 71 -2.97 -13.84 4.26
CA PHE A 71 -2.21 -14.87 4.95
C PHE A 71 -2.31 -16.20 4.24
N SER A 72 -1.21 -16.96 4.24
CA SER A 72 -1.15 -18.35 3.82
C SER A 72 -0.11 -19.13 4.62
N SER A 73 -0.06 -20.44 4.40
CA SER A 73 0.94 -21.31 5.00
C SER A 73 2.39 -20.95 4.62
N VAL A 74 2.61 -20.33 3.47
CA VAL A 74 3.94 -20.02 2.92
C VAL A 74 4.39 -18.58 3.17
N GLY A 75 3.48 -17.73 3.62
CA GLY A 75 3.82 -16.33 3.88
C GLY A 75 2.62 -15.43 4.05
N LYS A 76 2.87 -14.14 4.08
CA LYS A 76 1.83 -13.10 4.05
C LYS A 76 2.18 -12.00 3.08
N THR A 77 1.16 -11.37 2.51
CA THR A 77 1.31 -10.14 1.73
C THR A 77 0.50 -9.03 2.38
N LYS A 78 1.12 -7.89 2.61
CA LYS A 78 0.47 -6.66 3.06
C LYS A 78 0.42 -5.68 1.89
N TYR A 79 -0.78 -5.18 1.60
CA TYR A 79 -1.00 -4.04 0.73
C TYR A 79 -1.43 -2.85 1.57
N PHE A 80 -0.62 -1.83 1.57
CA PHE A 80 -0.91 -0.57 2.22
C PHE A 80 -1.15 0.47 1.13
N CYS A 81 -2.39 0.92 0.99
CA CYS A 81 -2.85 1.70 -0.16
C CYS A 81 -3.45 3.02 0.29
N ILE A 82 -3.13 4.08 -0.41
CA ILE A 82 -3.75 5.39 -0.22
C ILE A 82 -4.29 5.90 -1.55
N LYS A 83 -5.53 6.40 -1.54
CA LYS A 83 -6.11 7.10 -2.67
C LYS A 83 -6.06 8.59 -2.44
N GLN A 84 -5.46 9.29 -3.39
CA GLN A 84 -5.44 10.76 -3.47
C GLN A 84 -5.95 11.19 -4.84
N GLN A 85 -7.12 11.82 -4.89
CA GLN A 85 -7.79 12.15 -6.15
C GLN A 85 -7.97 10.90 -7.03
N ASN A 86 -7.29 10.84 -8.19
CA ASN A 86 -7.34 9.73 -9.14
C ASN A 86 -6.10 8.83 -9.12
N ILE A 87 -5.23 9.03 -8.13
CA ILE A 87 -3.96 8.30 -8.03
C ILE A 87 -4.01 7.39 -6.81
N TRP A 88 -3.67 6.12 -7.00
CA TRP A 88 -3.39 5.18 -5.94
C TRP A 88 -1.88 5.09 -5.72
N GLN A 89 -1.45 5.25 -4.47
CA GLN A 89 -0.12 4.91 -4.02
C GLN A 89 -0.21 3.59 -3.25
N ILE A 90 0.66 2.65 -3.56
CA ILE A 90 0.60 1.29 -3.02
C ILE A 90 1.98 0.90 -2.52
N LYS A 91 2.06 0.57 -1.24
CA LYS A 91 3.21 -0.11 -0.64
C LYS A 91 2.83 -1.57 -0.45
N LYS A 92 3.51 -2.46 -1.15
CA LYS A 92 3.36 -3.90 -1.02
C LYS A 92 4.53 -4.45 -0.22
N THR A 93 4.26 -5.25 0.79
CA THR A 93 5.28 -6.01 1.54
C THR A 93 4.92 -7.50 1.50
N ALA A 94 5.76 -8.28 0.87
CA ALA A 94 5.67 -9.74 0.86
C ALA A 94 6.63 -10.31 1.92
N ILE A 95 6.13 -11.21 2.76
CA ILE A 95 6.89 -11.89 3.80
C ILE A 95 6.79 -13.39 3.56
N TYR A 96 7.93 -14.02 3.34
CA TYR A 96 8.05 -15.45 3.06
C TYR A 96 8.45 -16.19 4.32
N TYR A 97 7.73 -17.23 4.68
CA TYR A 97 8.08 -18.08 5.82
C TYR A 97 9.06 -19.17 5.38
N ASN A 98 10.15 -19.32 6.11
CA ASN A 98 11.10 -20.41 5.85
C ASN A 98 10.54 -21.79 6.27
N VAL A 99 9.59 -21.79 7.19
CA VAL A 99 8.85 -22.97 7.64
C VAL A 99 7.37 -22.62 7.61
N PRO A 100 6.51 -23.44 7.01
CA PRO A 100 5.08 -23.19 6.97
C PRO A 100 4.50 -22.84 8.36
N TYR A 101 3.68 -21.80 8.42
CA TYR A 101 3.04 -21.28 9.64
C TYR A 101 3.98 -20.85 10.78
N ASN A 102 5.30 -20.79 10.57
CA ASN A 102 6.23 -20.35 11.61
C ASN A 102 6.54 -18.86 11.47
N LEU A 103 5.89 -18.05 12.31
CA LEU A 103 6.05 -16.60 12.34
C LEU A 103 7.36 -16.13 13.01
N ASP A 104 7.98 -16.98 13.83
CA ASP A 104 8.96 -16.52 14.83
C ASP A 104 10.42 -16.62 14.38
N ASN A 105 10.74 -17.36 13.32
CA ASN A 105 12.15 -17.51 12.94
C ASN A 105 12.37 -17.61 11.43
N LYS A 106 13.14 -16.64 10.91
CA LYS A 106 13.70 -16.61 9.56
C LYS A 106 12.65 -16.42 8.46
N SER A 107 11.97 -15.30 8.47
CA SER A 107 11.26 -14.81 7.31
C SER A 107 12.13 -13.84 6.51
N THR A 108 12.02 -13.86 5.21
CA THR A 108 12.53 -12.81 4.33
C THR A 108 11.39 -11.89 3.94
N SER A 109 11.65 -10.60 3.83
CA SER A 109 10.65 -9.63 3.41
C SER A 109 11.15 -8.83 2.22
N GLU A 110 10.24 -8.56 1.30
CA GLU A 110 10.48 -7.70 0.14
C GLU A 110 9.41 -6.61 0.13
N THR A 111 9.82 -5.36 -0.08
CA THR A 111 8.91 -4.22 -0.15
C THR A 111 9.05 -3.56 -1.51
N GLU A 112 7.92 -3.33 -2.17
CA GLU A 112 7.81 -2.65 -3.45
C GLU A 112 6.82 -1.50 -3.32
N TYR A 113 7.04 -0.44 -4.10
CA TYR A 113 6.21 0.75 -4.12
C TYR A 113 5.68 0.99 -5.52
N PHE A 114 4.38 1.17 -5.62
CA PHE A 114 3.69 1.36 -6.90
C PHE A 114 2.86 2.64 -6.89
N GLN A 115 2.69 3.20 -8.07
CA GLN A 115 1.68 4.20 -8.37
C GLN A 115 0.77 3.69 -9.46
N TYR A 116 -0.54 3.88 -9.29
CA TYR A 116 -1.54 3.54 -10.30
C TYR A 116 -2.49 4.72 -10.54
N ASN A 117 -2.65 5.10 -11.81
CA ASN A 117 -3.55 6.17 -12.26
C ASN A 117 -4.30 5.79 -13.55
N GLY A 118 -4.60 4.49 -13.74
CA GLY A 118 -5.01 3.87 -14.99
C GLY A 118 -3.85 3.14 -15.70
N GLU A 119 -2.62 3.47 -15.32
CA GLU A 119 -1.40 2.75 -15.70
C GLU A 119 -0.59 2.46 -14.45
N LEU A 120 0.10 1.32 -14.42
CA LEU A 120 0.94 0.89 -13.30
C LEU A 120 2.37 1.37 -13.48
N PHE A 121 2.89 2.02 -12.45
CA PHE A 121 4.28 2.42 -12.34
C PHE A 121 4.90 1.80 -11.10
N LEU A 122 6.08 1.20 -11.26
CA LEU A 122 6.92 0.70 -10.16
C LEU A 122 7.95 1.77 -9.82
N TYR A 123 8.15 2.02 -8.53
CA TYR A 123 9.19 2.90 -8.06
C TYR A 123 10.51 2.13 -7.95
N ASN A 124 11.47 2.49 -8.79
CA ASN A 124 12.82 1.94 -8.77
C ASN A 124 13.65 2.70 -7.74
N LEU A 125 14.01 2.02 -6.64
CA LEU A 125 14.77 2.60 -5.53
C LEU A 125 16.23 2.92 -5.90
N GLU A 126 16.81 2.23 -6.89
CA GLU A 126 18.22 2.43 -7.27
C GLU A 126 18.43 3.75 -8.00
N ASN A 127 17.52 4.10 -8.90
CA ASN A 127 17.61 5.33 -9.70
C ASN A 127 16.62 6.41 -9.28
N ASN A 128 15.82 6.15 -8.25
CA ASN A 128 14.83 7.06 -7.68
C ASN A 128 13.79 7.55 -8.69
N LYS A 129 13.27 6.65 -9.52
CA LYS A 129 12.31 6.99 -10.58
C LYS A 129 11.13 6.04 -10.60
N LEU A 130 10.01 6.60 -11.05
CA LEU A 130 8.85 5.80 -11.46
C LEU A 130 9.09 5.27 -12.88
N GLU A 131 9.02 3.97 -13.03
CA GLU A 131 9.15 3.28 -14.30
C GLU A 131 7.81 2.62 -14.64
N LYS A 132 7.33 2.82 -15.86
CA LYS A 132 6.10 2.18 -16.31
C LYS A 132 6.28 0.67 -16.26
N SER A 133 5.39 0.00 -15.54
CA SER A 133 5.36 -1.46 -15.51
C SER A 133 4.57 -1.97 -16.71
N GLU A 134 5.19 -2.81 -17.53
CA GLU A 134 4.51 -3.48 -18.64
C GLU A 134 3.60 -4.61 -18.14
N LEU A 135 3.81 -5.07 -16.90
CA LEU A 135 3.10 -6.18 -16.31
C LEU A 135 2.04 -5.64 -15.34
N ASN A 136 0.78 -5.81 -15.69
CA ASN A 136 -0.35 -5.50 -14.81
C ASN A 136 -0.53 -6.59 -13.75
N HIS A 137 0.55 -7.02 -13.10
CA HIS A 137 0.48 -7.96 -12.00
C HIS A 137 1.41 -7.55 -10.87
N LEU A 138 1.02 -7.85 -9.65
CA LEU A 138 1.82 -7.71 -8.45
C LEU A 138 2.45 -9.06 -8.12
N SER A 139 3.76 -9.11 -8.02
CA SER A 139 4.42 -10.27 -7.43
C SER A 139 3.97 -10.39 -5.97
N ALA A 140 3.23 -11.44 -5.63
CA ALA A 140 2.65 -11.62 -4.31
C ALA A 140 2.87 -13.06 -3.81
N VAL A 141 3.04 -13.21 -2.51
CA VAL A 141 3.06 -14.53 -1.85
C VAL A 141 1.68 -15.16 -1.91
N VAL A 142 0.64 -14.33 -1.88
CA VAL A 142 -0.77 -14.73 -1.84
C VAL A 142 -1.55 -13.99 -2.92
N ASP A 143 -2.66 -14.50 -3.29
CA ASP A 143 -3.58 -14.41 -4.42
C ASP A 143 -3.80 -13.09 -5.16
N VAL A 144 -3.50 -11.91 -4.62
CA VAL A 144 -3.65 -10.67 -5.38
C VAL A 144 -2.45 -10.47 -6.28
N LYS A 145 -2.55 -10.95 -7.50
CA LYS A 145 -1.51 -10.85 -8.53
C LYS A 145 -1.77 -9.75 -9.56
N ASN A 146 -2.96 -9.15 -9.52
CA ASN A 146 -3.41 -8.19 -10.50
C ASN A 146 -3.81 -6.87 -9.81
N ILE A 147 -3.24 -5.76 -10.27
CA ILE A 147 -3.49 -4.44 -9.72
C ILE A 147 -4.94 -3.99 -9.96
N ASP A 148 -5.52 -4.29 -11.12
CA ASP A 148 -6.88 -3.87 -11.44
C ASP A 148 -7.88 -4.51 -10.48
N PHE A 149 -7.66 -5.79 -10.12
CA PHE A 149 -8.47 -6.47 -9.12
C PHE A 149 -8.34 -5.82 -7.74
N LEU A 150 -7.11 -5.48 -7.31
CA LEU A 150 -6.87 -4.79 -6.05
C LEU A 150 -7.59 -3.44 -6.02
N ILE A 151 -7.45 -2.64 -7.06
CA ILE A 151 -8.09 -1.32 -7.16
C ILE A 151 -9.63 -1.43 -7.21
N ASP A 152 -10.17 -2.40 -7.95
CA ASP A 152 -11.61 -2.65 -7.98
C ASP A 152 -12.13 -3.03 -6.59
N LEU A 153 -11.43 -3.93 -5.89
CA LEU A 153 -11.77 -4.32 -4.53
C LEU A 153 -11.80 -3.11 -3.59
N LEU A 154 -10.72 -2.32 -3.54
CA LEU A 154 -10.61 -1.16 -2.65
C LEU A 154 -11.64 -0.07 -2.98
N SER A 155 -11.95 0.11 -4.27
CA SER A 155 -12.88 1.14 -4.74
C SER A 155 -14.32 0.91 -4.28
N ARG A 156 -14.70 -0.31 -3.89
CA ARG A 156 -16.02 -0.62 -3.34
C ARG A 156 -16.23 -0.06 -1.94
N TYR A 157 -15.17 0.32 -1.26
CA TYR A 157 -15.19 0.80 0.13
C TYR A 157 -14.84 2.30 0.23
N LEU A 158 -14.75 3.01 -0.89
CA LEU A 158 -14.60 4.47 -0.93
C LEU A 158 -15.95 5.19 -0.69
#